data_387cb231bd616a0999117406ffe5d412
#
_entry.id   387cb231bd616a0999117406ffe5d412
#
_cell.length_a   1.000
_cell.length_b   1.000
_cell.length_c   1.000
_cell.angle_alpha   90.00
_cell.angle_beta   90.00
_cell.angle_gamma   90.00
#
_symmetry.space_group_name_H-M   'P 1'
#
loop_
_entity.id
_entity.type
_entity.pdbx_description
1 polymer ?
#
loop_
_entity_poly.entity_id
_entity_poly.type
_entity_poly.pdbx_seq_one_letter_code
_entity_poly.pdbx_strand_id
1 'polypeptide(L)'
;MGRYDLALIGFGGVNRALAELISQRGDRLAEELGFALRVVAITDLRAGSLVDTHGIDLAPLLAAEPGELAFAGLPGGSAEPRNEWVIREVPADIVVEATFTNPADGEPALSHARWALAAGKHVCTTNKGPVALACRELKQLAAEHGVGFEFEGSVLSGTPILRTAERMFGGLEITGVQGIMNGTSNYVLGRLEEGVGLRAAIAEAQELGYAEADPTADIEGHDVQLKVMILANEVLGAELCREDVIREGISKITPEDAQDAVSKGLRWKLVGSAARRPDGTVDARVAPVALPGHHPLAGISGPVNAVAFHTDLLGTVTVSGPGAGRIETAYALLSDIIAIHQRHHADDDTAPAHRVPQETSRV
;
A
#
# COMPACT_ATOMS: atom_id res chain seq x y z
N MET A 1 20.98 -3.01 -21.06
CA MET A 1 19.74 -3.20 -20.33
C MET A 1 20.09 -3.26 -18.85
N GLY A 2 19.56 -2.37 -18.04
CA GLY A 2 19.79 -2.35 -16.59
C GLY A 2 19.17 -3.59 -15.91
N ARG A 3 19.60 -3.87 -14.69
CA ARG A 3 19.01 -4.93 -13.87
C ARG A 3 19.02 -4.50 -12.42
N TYR A 4 17.96 -4.85 -11.69
CA TYR A 4 17.90 -4.72 -10.24
C TYR A 4 17.81 -6.08 -9.58
N ASP A 5 18.68 -6.30 -8.61
CA ASP A 5 18.69 -7.47 -7.73
C ASP A 5 17.85 -7.18 -6.48
N LEU A 6 16.88 -8.04 -6.22
CA LEU A 6 15.88 -7.85 -5.18
C LEU A 6 16.12 -8.77 -3.99
N ALA A 7 15.99 -8.23 -2.78
CA ALA A 7 15.83 -9.00 -1.55
C ALA A 7 14.38 -8.86 -1.05
N LEU A 8 13.63 -9.96 -1.01
CA LEU A 8 12.24 -10.00 -0.56
C LEU A 8 12.19 -10.34 0.93
N ILE A 9 11.76 -9.39 1.76
CA ILE A 9 11.64 -9.56 3.20
C ILE A 9 10.18 -9.83 3.58
N GLY A 10 9.90 -11.03 4.08
CA GLY A 10 8.58 -11.63 4.17
C GLY A 10 8.17 -12.26 2.82
N PHE A 11 7.87 -13.56 2.81
CA PHE A 11 7.41 -14.27 1.60
C PHE A 11 5.95 -14.74 1.73
N GLY A 12 5.13 -13.83 2.28
CA GLY A 12 3.67 -13.96 2.35
C GLY A 12 2.98 -13.60 1.03
N GLY A 13 1.67 -13.34 1.11
CA GLY A 13 0.82 -13.11 -0.07
C GLY A 13 1.35 -12.07 -1.05
N VAL A 14 1.88 -10.94 -0.57
CA VAL A 14 2.30 -9.80 -1.40
C VAL A 14 3.61 -10.08 -2.14
N ASN A 15 4.69 -10.42 -1.43
CA ASN A 15 5.98 -10.71 -2.07
C ASN A 15 5.93 -11.97 -2.93
N ARG A 16 5.09 -12.94 -2.57
CA ARG A 16 4.84 -14.10 -3.41
C ARG A 16 4.14 -13.71 -4.71
N ALA A 17 3.16 -12.81 -4.67
CA ALA A 17 2.53 -12.28 -5.88
C ALA A 17 3.50 -11.42 -6.72
N LEU A 18 4.41 -10.67 -6.10
CA LEU A 18 5.46 -9.97 -6.84
C LEU A 18 6.39 -10.97 -7.55
N ALA A 19 6.79 -12.04 -6.86
CA ALA A 19 7.57 -13.12 -7.47
C ALA A 19 6.82 -13.81 -8.62
N GLU A 20 5.50 -14.02 -8.50
CA GLU A 20 4.64 -14.51 -9.59
C GLU A 20 4.64 -13.56 -10.79
N LEU A 21 4.52 -12.24 -10.58
CA LEU A 21 4.58 -11.24 -11.66
C LEU A 21 5.93 -11.24 -12.35
N ILE A 22 7.03 -11.31 -11.59
CA ILE A 22 8.39 -11.38 -12.14
C ILE A 22 8.57 -12.68 -12.95
N SER A 23 8.14 -13.82 -12.41
CA SER A 23 8.27 -15.11 -13.08
C SER A 23 7.46 -15.22 -14.36
N GLN A 24 6.23 -14.67 -14.37
CA GLN A 24 5.30 -14.81 -15.50
C GLN A 24 5.47 -13.72 -16.57
N ARG A 25 5.94 -12.55 -16.19
CA ARG A 25 5.99 -11.35 -17.03
C ARG A 25 7.36 -10.70 -17.10
N GLY A 26 8.41 -11.33 -16.53
CA GLY A 26 9.73 -10.71 -16.39
C GLY A 26 10.32 -10.25 -17.72
N ASP A 27 10.29 -11.08 -18.76
CA ASP A 27 10.80 -10.73 -20.08
C ASP A 27 10.04 -9.54 -20.70
N ARG A 28 8.71 -9.59 -20.65
CA ARG A 28 7.86 -8.50 -21.13
C ARG A 28 8.10 -7.20 -20.35
N LEU A 29 8.18 -7.29 -19.02
CA LEU A 29 8.48 -6.13 -18.17
C LEU A 29 9.85 -5.55 -18.51
N ALA A 30 10.84 -6.42 -18.74
CA ALA A 30 12.18 -5.98 -19.11
C ALA A 30 12.19 -5.25 -20.47
N GLU A 31 11.45 -5.73 -21.47
CA GLU A 31 11.29 -5.06 -22.77
C GLU A 31 10.55 -3.72 -22.65
N GLU A 32 9.46 -3.68 -21.88
CA GLU A 32 8.63 -2.46 -21.73
C GLU A 32 9.29 -1.39 -20.85
N LEU A 33 10.00 -1.80 -19.78
CA LEU A 33 10.57 -0.89 -18.79
C LEU A 33 12.04 -0.55 -19.03
N GLY A 34 12.76 -1.32 -19.84
CA GLY A 34 14.18 -1.12 -20.12
C GLY A 34 15.13 -1.70 -19.07
N PHE A 35 14.61 -2.41 -18.06
CA PHE A 35 15.40 -3.09 -17.03
C PHE A 35 14.79 -4.43 -16.61
N ALA A 36 15.63 -5.36 -16.19
CA ALA A 36 15.21 -6.67 -15.68
C ALA A 36 15.19 -6.70 -14.14
N LEU A 37 14.37 -7.58 -13.58
CA LEU A 37 14.28 -7.85 -12.14
C LEU A 37 14.79 -9.27 -11.85
N ARG A 38 15.61 -9.42 -10.81
CA ARG A 38 16.13 -10.70 -10.36
C ARG A 38 16.03 -10.81 -8.85
N VAL A 39 15.40 -11.85 -8.35
CA VAL A 39 15.34 -12.11 -6.91
C VAL A 39 16.61 -12.87 -6.49
N VAL A 40 17.38 -12.30 -5.57
CA VAL A 40 18.64 -12.88 -5.07
C VAL A 40 18.57 -13.31 -3.61
N ALA A 41 17.56 -12.83 -2.87
CA ALA A 41 17.34 -13.25 -1.50
C ALA A 41 15.84 -13.23 -1.16
N ILE A 42 15.44 -14.16 -0.32
CA ILE A 42 14.09 -14.24 0.25
C ILE A 42 14.23 -14.57 1.73
N THR A 43 13.50 -13.87 2.59
CA THR A 43 13.36 -14.26 4.00
C THR A 43 11.89 -14.39 4.36
N ASP A 44 11.59 -15.35 5.24
CA ASP A 44 10.25 -15.55 5.78
C ASP A 44 10.35 -16.10 7.20
N LEU A 45 9.47 -15.64 8.09
CA LEU A 45 9.49 -16.03 9.51
C LEU A 45 9.33 -17.54 9.71
N ARG A 46 8.61 -18.22 8.83
CA ARG A 46 8.31 -19.66 8.93
C ARG A 46 9.22 -20.51 8.06
N ALA A 47 9.52 -20.03 6.85
CA ALA A 47 10.32 -20.77 5.88
C ALA A 47 11.83 -20.60 6.08
N GLY A 48 12.28 -19.55 6.79
CA GLY A 48 13.68 -19.25 6.99
C GLY A 48 14.23 -18.23 5.97
N SER A 49 15.45 -18.43 5.48
CA SER A 49 16.04 -17.57 4.45
C SER A 49 16.67 -18.39 3.32
N LEU A 50 16.60 -17.84 2.09
CA LEU A 50 17.18 -18.40 0.88
C LEU A 50 17.96 -17.32 0.17
N VAL A 51 19.22 -17.60 -0.21
CA VAL A 51 20.09 -16.66 -0.92
C VAL A 51 20.79 -17.35 -2.07
N ASP A 52 20.64 -16.77 -3.26
CA ASP A 52 21.43 -17.08 -4.45
C ASP A 52 21.72 -15.79 -5.21
N THR A 53 22.95 -15.32 -5.16
CA THR A 53 23.37 -14.08 -5.82
C THR A 53 23.36 -14.17 -7.37
N HIS A 54 23.21 -15.36 -7.93
CA HIS A 54 23.03 -15.57 -9.37
C HIS A 54 21.55 -15.52 -9.80
N GLY A 55 20.63 -15.55 -8.84
CA GLY A 55 19.18 -15.51 -9.04
C GLY A 55 18.48 -16.78 -8.60
N ILE A 56 17.49 -16.61 -7.75
CA ILE A 56 16.67 -17.69 -7.21
C ILE A 56 15.69 -18.15 -8.29
N ASP A 57 15.65 -19.48 -8.54
CA ASP A 57 14.57 -20.06 -9.34
C ASP A 57 13.26 -19.97 -8.54
N LEU A 58 12.36 -19.12 -9.00
CA LEU A 58 11.07 -18.87 -8.33
C LEU A 58 10.04 -19.96 -8.60
N ALA A 59 10.16 -20.72 -9.70
CA ALA A 59 9.14 -21.67 -10.11
C ALA A 59 8.83 -22.73 -9.06
N PRO A 60 9.82 -23.44 -8.47
CA PRO A 60 9.54 -24.43 -7.42
C PRO A 60 8.98 -23.81 -6.14
N LEU A 61 9.39 -22.58 -5.79
CA LEU A 61 8.89 -21.88 -4.61
C LEU A 61 7.42 -21.46 -4.77
N LEU A 62 7.04 -21.07 -5.99
CA LEU A 62 5.67 -20.67 -6.30
C LEU A 62 4.73 -21.86 -6.45
N ALA A 63 5.24 -23.03 -6.82
CA ALA A 63 4.47 -24.27 -6.89
C ALA A 63 4.15 -24.88 -5.53
N ALA A 64 4.97 -24.60 -4.50
CA ALA A 64 4.76 -25.11 -3.15
C ALA A 64 3.64 -24.34 -2.44
N GLU A 65 2.87 -25.02 -1.59
CA GLU A 65 1.90 -24.36 -0.72
C GLU A 65 2.62 -23.45 0.30
N PRO A 66 2.09 -22.27 0.63
CA PRO A 66 2.77 -21.33 1.52
C PRO A 66 3.16 -21.90 2.89
N GLY A 67 2.38 -22.81 3.43
CA GLY A 67 2.64 -23.46 4.74
C GLY A 67 3.66 -24.59 4.68
N GLU A 68 4.03 -25.06 3.49
CA GLU A 68 4.96 -26.17 3.26
C GLU A 68 6.37 -25.71 2.88
N LEU A 69 6.55 -24.41 2.64
CA LEU A 69 7.85 -23.84 2.29
C LEU A 69 8.84 -23.98 3.45
N ALA A 70 10.00 -24.57 3.17
CA ALA A 70 11.13 -24.68 4.08
C ALA A 70 12.42 -24.49 3.29
N PHE A 71 13.13 -23.38 3.51
CA PHE A 71 14.33 -23.07 2.75
C PHE A 71 15.55 -23.87 3.19
N ALA A 72 15.59 -24.40 4.41
CA ALA A 72 16.73 -25.12 4.95
C ALA A 72 17.22 -26.31 4.09
N GLY A 73 16.34 -26.90 3.30
CA GLY A 73 16.68 -28.02 2.41
C GLY A 73 17.19 -27.60 1.03
N LEU A 74 17.20 -26.30 0.71
CA LEU A 74 17.58 -25.78 -0.60
C LEU A 74 19.03 -25.28 -0.58
N PRO A 75 19.75 -25.33 -1.72
CA PRO A 75 21.07 -24.69 -1.85
C PRO A 75 20.97 -23.19 -1.49
N GLY A 76 21.83 -22.72 -0.60
CA GLY A 76 21.78 -21.34 -0.09
C GLY A 76 20.68 -21.07 0.96
N GLY A 77 19.96 -22.10 1.36
CA GLY A 77 18.86 -22.01 2.33
C GLY A 77 19.30 -22.16 3.78
N SER A 78 18.51 -21.59 4.69
CA SER A 78 18.65 -21.67 6.14
C SER A 78 17.27 -21.76 6.79
N ALA A 79 17.14 -22.45 7.91
CA ALA A 79 15.91 -22.48 8.71
C ALA A 79 15.67 -21.15 9.45
N GLU A 80 16.68 -20.34 9.62
CA GLU A 80 16.60 -19.07 10.34
C GLU A 80 16.23 -17.92 9.39
N PRO A 81 15.25 -17.05 9.75
CA PRO A 81 14.95 -15.83 9.00
C PRO A 81 15.99 -14.76 9.32
N ARG A 82 17.13 -14.79 8.67
CA ARG A 82 18.27 -13.90 8.90
C ARG A 82 18.08 -12.53 8.26
N ASN A 83 16.97 -11.83 8.60
CA ASN A 83 16.56 -10.59 7.94
C ASN A 83 17.66 -9.53 7.96
N GLU A 84 18.24 -9.22 9.13
CA GLU A 84 19.30 -8.21 9.22
C GLU A 84 20.51 -8.55 8.36
N TRP A 85 20.99 -9.79 8.42
CA TRP A 85 22.12 -10.23 7.62
C TRP A 85 21.81 -10.17 6.13
N VAL A 86 20.63 -10.63 5.70
CA VAL A 86 20.22 -10.56 4.29
C VAL A 86 20.16 -9.12 3.82
N ILE A 87 19.55 -8.24 4.61
CA ILE A 87 19.38 -6.83 4.26
C ILE A 87 20.75 -6.13 4.17
N ARG A 88 21.66 -6.37 5.10
CA ARG A 88 22.95 -5.67 5.15
C ARG A 88 23.97 -6.25 4.18
N GLU A 89 24.10 -7.58 4.11
CA GLU A 89 25.27 -8.24 3.53
C GLU A 89 25.02 -8.81 2.12
N VAL A 90 23.78 -9.21 1.78
CA VAL A 90 23.50 -9.75 0.45
C VAL A 90 23.54 -8.61 -0.58
N PRO A 91 24.23 -8.78 -1.73
CA PRO A 91 24.35 -7.74 -2.76
C PRO A 91 23.02 -7.61 -3.55
N ALA A 92 22.01 -7.02 -2.93
CA ALA A 92 20.75 -6.63 -3.55
C ALA A 92 20.72 -5.10 -3.71
N ASP A 93 20.14 -4.62 -4.80
CA ASP A 93 19.96 -3.20 -5.06
C ASP A 93 18.74 -2.64 -4.34
N ILE A 94 17.66 -3.47 -4.25
CA ILE A 94 16.38 -3.08 -3.67
C ILE A 94 15.95 -4.11 -2.63
N VAL A 95 15.58 -3.63 -1.46
CA VAL A 95 14.90 -4.40 -0.41
C VAL A 95 13.40 -4.16 -0.53
N VAL A 96 12.66 -5.23 -0.74
CA VAL A 96 11.19 -5.22 -0.82
C VAL A 96 10.64 -5.73 0.50
N GLU A 97 10.20 -4.81 1.34
CA GLU A 97 9.67 -5.08 2.67
C GLU A 97 8.15 -5.29 2.62
N ALA A 98 7.69 -6.49 2.90
CA ALA A 98 6.27 -6.84 2.97
C ALA A 98 5.97 -7.83 4.11
N THR A 99 6.51 -7.54 5.29
CA THR A 99 6.19 -8.27 6.52
C THR A 99 4.85 -7.77 7.10
N PHE A 100 4.42 -8.33 8.23
CA PHE A 100 3.20 -7.89 8.88
C PHE A 100 3.29 -6.44 9.40
N THR A 101 2.17 -5.73 9.38
CA THR A 101 2.08 -4.37 9.93
C THR A 101 1.89 -4.43 11.44
N ASN A 102 2.82 -3.86 12.19
CA ASN A 102 2.65 -3.57 13.61
C ASN A 102 2.35 -2.08 13.79
N PRO A 103 1.12 -1.72 14.16
CA PRO A 103 0.73 -0.32 14.28
C PRO A 103 1.25 0.36 15.56
N ALA A 104 1.82 -0.39 16.51
CA ALA A 104 2.27 0.16 17.78
C ALA A 104 3.65 0.83 17.66
N ASP A 105 4.61 0.15 17.05
CA ASP A 105 6.00 0.59 16.95
C ASP A 105 6.60 0.46 15.55
N GLY A 106 5.86 -0.11 14.59
CA GLY A 106 6.30 -0.33 13.21
C GLY A 106 7.29 -1.48 13.04
N GLU A 107 7.65 -2.20 14.10
CA GLU A 107 8.64 -3.27 14.04
C GLU A 107 8.02 -4.62 13.57
N PRO A 108 8.75 -5.45 12.87
CA PRO A 108 10.19 -5.33 12.52
C PRO A 108 10.46 -4.50 11.25
N ALA A 109 9.43 -4.07 10.55
CA ALA A 109 9.55 -3.42 9.24
C ALA A 109 10.33 -2.09 9.29
N LEU A 110 10.21 -1.35 10.39
CA LEU A 110 10.96 -0.11 10.61
C LEU A 110 12.47 -0.37 10.70
N SER A 111 12.89 -1.39 11.45
CA SER A 111 14.29 -1.82 11.49
C SER A 111 14.78 -2.31 10.13
N HIS A 112 13.95 -3.08 9.38
CA HIS A 112 14.28 -3.53 8.04
C HIS A 112 14.57 -2.36 7.09
N ALA A 113 13.72 -1.33 7.09
CA ALA A 113 13.90 -0.14 6.27
C ALA A 113 15.17 0.63 6.67
N ARG A 114 15.40 0.85 7.98
CA ARG A 114 16.62 1.50 8.48
C ARG A 114 17.91 0.77 8.06
N TRP A 115 17.93 -0.55 8.20
CA TRP A 115 19.10 -1.35 7.81
C TRP A 115 19.37 -1.28 6.31
N ALA A 116 18.32 -1.35 5.50
CA ALA A 116 18.46 -1.30 4.05
C ALA A 116 18.98 0.07 3.57
N LEU A 117 18.35 1.15 4.02
CA LEU A 117 18.75 2.51 3.65
C LEU A 117 20.17 2.83 4.12
N ALA A 118 20.53 2.46 5.37
CA ALA A 118 21.88 2.63 5.90
C ALA A 118 22.93 1.77 5.17
N ALA A 119 22.52 0.66 4.55
CA ALA A 119 23.39 -0.16 3.70
C ALA A 119 23.47 0.34 2.24
N GLY A 120 22.88 1.51 1.93
CA GLY A 120 22.87 2.08 0.59
C GLY A 120 21.99 1.33 -0.39
N LYS A 121 20.89 0.72 0.08
CA LYS A 121 19.94 -0.02 -0.74
C LYS A 121 18.61 0.72 -0.81
N HIS A 122 17.98 0.68 -1.97
CA HIS A 122 16.61 1.18 -2.11
C HIS A 122 15.63 0.35 -1.28
N VAL A 123 14.54 0.96 -0.86
CA VAL A 123 13.46 0.29 -0.13
C VAL A 123 12.13 0.53 -0.83
N CYS A 124 11.40 -0.55 -1.11
CA CYS A 124 9.99 -0.53 -1.47
C CYS A 124 9.20 -1.22 -0.36
N THR A 125 8.16 -0.57 0.17
CA THR A 125 7.34 -1.19 1.21
C THR A 125 5.86 -0.87 1.05
N THR A 126 5.02 -1.83 1.42
CA THR A 126 3.57 -1.64 1.55
C THR A 126 3.13 -1.58 3.02
N ASN A 127 4.10 -1.67 3.94
CA ASN A 127 3.86 -1.68 5.36
C ASN A 127 3.59 -0.26 5.89
N LYS A 128 2.43 -0.08 6.48
CA LYS A 128 2.01 1.22 7.01
C LYS A 128 2.83 1.68 8.22
N GLY A 129 3.36 0.74 9.02
CA GLY A 129 4.08 1.06 10.25
C GLY A 129 5.26 2.02 10.04
N PRO A 130 6.29 1.66 9.26
CA PRO A 130 7.42 2.53 8.98
C PRO A 130 7.03 3.89 8.39
N VAL A 131 6.05 3.89 7.48
CA VAL A 131 5.60 5.11 6.80
C VAL A 131 4.84 6.03 7.75
N ALA A 132 3.93 5.48 8.56
CA ALA A 132 3.15 6.27 9.50
C ALA A 132 4.00 6.83 10.65
N LEU A 133 4.99 6.08 11.13
CA LEU A 133 5.71 6.40 12.36
C LEU A 133 7.06 7.09 12.14
N ALA A 134 7.71 6.87 10.99
CA ALA A 134 9.09 7.33 10.79
C ALA A 134 9.39 7.79 9.34
N CYS A 135 8.38 8.18 8.54
CA CYS A 135 8.59 8.50 7.13
C CYS A 135 9.64 9.57 6.91
N ARG A 136 9.61 10.65 7.67
CA ARG A 136 10.59 11.74 7.57
C ARG A 136 12.01 11.26 7.83
N GLU A 137 12.22 10.49 8.92
CA GLU A 137 13.51 9.89 9.25
C GLU A 137 14.02 8.99 8.12
N LEU A 138 13.15 8.11 7.61
CA LEU A 138 13.51 7.18 6.55
C LEU A 138 13.81 7.88 5.22
N LYS A 139 13.06 8.93 4.87
CA LYS A 139 13.34 9.76 3.70
C LYS A 139 14.66 10.52 3.83
N GLN A 140 14.96 11.04 5.02
CA GLN A 140 16.24 11.69 5.28
C GLN A 140 17.39 10.69 5.16
N LEU A 141 17.27 9.51 5.77
CA LEU A 141 18.27 8.45 5.66
C LEU A 141 18.48 7.98 4.21
N ALA A 142 17.39 7.86 3.44
CA ALA A 142 17.47 7.55 2.02
C ALA A 142 18.25 8.61 1.23
N ALA A 143 17.95 9.88 1.49
CA ALA A 143 18.65 11.00 0.85
C ALA A 143 20.14 11.06 1.22
N GLU A 144 20.51 10.82 2.48
CA GLU A 144 21.91 10.76 2.95
C GLU A 144 22.72 9.66 2.23
N HIS A 145 22.09 8.56 1.85
CA HIS A 145 22.71 7.44 1.15
C HIS A 145 22.48 7.44 -0.37
N GLY A 146 21.77 8.43 -0.93
CA GLY A 146 21.51 8.53 -2.36
C GLY A 146 20.61 7.41 -2.90
N VAL A 147 19.70 6.86 -2.08
CA VAL A 147 18.78 5.77 -2.43
C VAL A 147 17.33 6.19 -2.32
N GLY A 148 16.40 5.39 -2.89
CA GLY A 148 14.96 5.64 -2.84
C GLY A 148 14.29 4.92 -1.68
N PHE A 149 13.29 5.57 -1.08
CA PHE A 149 12.32 5.00 -0.16
C PHE A 149 10.93 5.21 -0.74
N GLU A 150 10.32 4.12 -1.24
CA GLU A 150 9.04 4.13 -1.93
C GLU A 150 8.01 3.29 -1.16
N PHE A 151 6.76 3.78 -1.12
CA PHE A 151 5.72 3.18 -0.27
C PHE A 151 4.29 3.43 -0.77
N GLU A 152 4.08 3.48 -2.09
CA GLU A 152 2.75 3.70 -2.69
C GLU A 152 1.70 2.74 -2.12
N GLY A 153 2.07 1.46 -1.96
CA GLY A 153 1.16 0.43 -1.48
C GLY A 153 0.73 0.56 -0.01
N SER A 154 1.29 1.49 0.75
CA SER A 154 0.88 1.76 2.14
C SER A 154 -0.50 2.43 2.25
N VAL A 155 -0.96 3.08 1.17
CA VAL A 155 -2.30 3.68 1.07
C VAL A 155 -3.00 3.15 -0.18
N LEU A 156 -4.16 2.49 0.01
CA LEU A 156 -5.00 1.93 -1.07
C LEU A 156 -4.30 0.93 -2.01
N SER A 157 -3.32 0.18 -1.50
CA SER A 157 -2.71 -0.91 -2.27
C SER A 157 -2.20 -0.45 -3.65
N GLY A 158 -2.65 -1.07 -4.75
CA GLY A 158 -2.24 -0.72 -6.11
C GLY A 158 -2.91 0.51 -6.71
N THR A 159 -3.91 1.10 -6.05
CA THR A 159 -4.54 2.34 -6.51
C THR A 159 -3.60 3.53 -6.24
N PRO A 160 -3.16 4.27 -7.28
CA PRO A 160 -2.10 5.27 -7.14
C PRO A 160 -2.63 6.54 -6.47
N ILE A 161 -2.36 6.73 -5.20
CA ILE A 161 -2.82 7.87 -4.40
C ILE A 161 -1.67 8.84 -4.08
N LEU A 162 -0.58 8.34 -3.48
CA LEU A 162 0.55 9.17 -3.07
C LEU A 162 1.28 9.74 -4.29
N ARG A 163 1.55 8.90 -5.27
CA ARG A 163 2.22 9.30 -6.51
C ARG A 163 1.36 10.20 -7.40
N THR A 164 0.03 10.05 -7.36
CA THR A 164 -0.89 11.00 -8.01
C THR A 164 -0.76 12.38 -7.39
N ALA A 165 -0.76 12.49 -6.06
CA ALA A 165 -0.57 13.75 -5.37
C ALA A 165 0.79 14.37 -5.68
N GLU A 166 1.87 13.58 -5.63
CA GLU A 166 3.24 14.05 -5.86
C GLU A 166 3.47 14.51 -7.31
N ARG A 167 3.02 13.73 -8.30
CA ARG A 167 3.43 13.93 -9.70
C ARG A 167 2.39 14.63 -10.57
N MET A 168 1.11 14.39 -10.30
CA MET A 168 0.04 14.89 -11.16
C MET A 168 -0.53 16.22 -10.67
N PHE A 169 -0.37 16.53 -9.38
CA PHE A 169 -0.86 17.78 -8.80
C PHE A 169 0.24 18.81 -8.56
N GLY A 170 1.39 18.69 -9.24
CA GLY A 170 2.46 19.67 -9.18
C GLY A 170 1.95 21.07 -9.57
N GLY A 171 2.18 22.06 -8.71
CA GLY A 171 1.70 23.45 -8.90
C GLY A 171 0.27 23.72 -8.41
N LEU A 172 -0.44 22.70 -7.89
CA LEU A 172 -1.71 22.90 -7.19
C LEU A 172 -1.49 22.99 -5.68
N GLU A 173 -2.34 23.75 -4.99
CA GLU A 173 -2.44 23.64 -3.54
C GLU A 173 -3.51 22.60 -3.17
N ILE A 174 -3.08 21.50 -2.55
CA ILE A 174 -4.00 20.52 -1.96
C ILE A 174 -4.35 21.02 -0.57
N THR A 175 -5.59 21.44 -0.39
CA THR A 175 -6.09 21.99 0.87
C THR A 175 -6.64 20.93 1.81
N GLY A 176 -6.96 19.74 1.28
CA GLY A 176 -7.46 18.64 2.07
C GLY A 176 -7.59 17.35 1.28
N VAL A 177 -7.72 16.26 2.01
CA VAL A 177 -8.00 14.93 1.49
C VAL A 177 -9.12 14.27 2.30
N GLN A 178 -9.98 13.51 1.65
CA GLN A 178 -10.94 12.65 2.34
C GLN A 178 -11.16 11.38 1.56
N GLY A 179 -11.50 10.27 2.24
CA GLY A 179 -11.67 9.02 1.51
C GLY A 179 -12.35 7.92 2.29
N ILE A 180 -12.80 6.94 1.53
CA ILE A 180 -13.19 5.61 2.00
C ILE A 180 -11.98 4.72 1.77
N MET A 181 -11.25 4.41 2.84
CA MET A 181 -9.93 3.82 2.76
C MET A 181 -9.86 2.39 3.33
N ASN A 182 -11.02 1.81 3.65
CA ASN A 182 -11.11 0.45 4.18
C ASN A 182 -12.31 -0.27 3.57
N GLY A 183 -12.04 -1.35 2.85
CA GLY A 183 -13.06 -2.12 2.12
C GLY A 183 -14.01 -2.88 3.04
N THR A 184 -13.50 -3.42 4.15
CA THR A 184 -14.29 -4.18 5.12
C THR A 184 -15.40 -3.33 5.74
N SER A 185 -15.01 -2.18 6.30
CA SER A 185 -15.98 -1.27 6.92
C SER A 185 -16.98 -0.69 5.90
N ASN A 186 -16.54 -0.41 4.66
CA ASN A 186 -17.43 0.07 3.61
C ASN A 186 -18.43 -1.02 3.18
N TYR A 187 -17.98 -2.28 3.04
CA TYR A 187 -18.87 -3.41 2.76
C TYR A 187 -19.88 -3.60 3.88
N VAL A 188 -19.43 -3.64 5.14
CA VAL A 188 -20.30 -3.83 6.31
C VAL A 188 -21.35 -2.73 6.39
N LEU A 189 -21.01 -1.45 6.20
CA LEU A 189 -21.99 -0.35 6.18
C LEU A 189 -23.03 -0.53 5.07
N GLY A 190 -22.62 -1.00 3.89
CA GLY A 190 -23.57 -1.33 2.81
C GLY A 190 -24.56 -2.43 3.20
N ARG A 191 -24.12 -3.45 3.93
CA ARG A 191 -25.02 -4.52 4.42
C ARG A 191 -25.98 -4.03 5.51
N LEU A 192 -25.53 -3.09 6.37
CA LEU A 192 -26.41 -2.44 7.34
C LEU A 192 -27.54 -1.65 6.64
N GLU A 193 -27.27 -0.99 5.50
CA GLU A 193 -28.28 -0.32 4.68
C GLU A 193 -29.36 -1.28 4.17
N GLU A 194 -29.00 -2.55 3.95
CA GLU A 194 -29.92 -3.62 3.54
C GLU A 194 -30.65 -4.29 4.73
N GLY A 195 -30.41 -3.82 5.95
CA GLY A 195 -31.04 -4.33 7.17
C GLY A 195 -30.33 -5.53 7.80
N VAL A 196 -29.13 -5.90 7.31
CA VAL A 196 -28.33 -6.97 7.92
C VAL A 196 -27.68 -6.46 9.20
N GLY A 197 -27.78 -7.22 10.28
CA GLY A 197 -27.14 -6.86 11.56
C GLY A 197 -25.61 -6.85 11.49
N LEU A 198 -24.96 -5.99 12.27
CA LEU A 198 -23.52 -5.78 12.25
C LEU A 198 -22.70 -7.09 12.33
N ARG A 199 -23.03 -7.99 13.25
CA ARG A 199 -22.33 -9.27 13.40
C ARG A 199 -22.47 -10.17 12.17
N ALA A 200 -23.64 -10.21 11.56
CA ALA A 200 -23.89 -11.01 10.37
C ALA A 200 -23.15 -10.42 9.16
N ALA A 201 -23.14 -9.10 9.01
CA ALA A 201 -22.40 -8.40 7.96
C ALA A 201 -20.87 -8.62 8.06
N ILE A 202 -20.33 -8.65 9.29
CA ILE A 202 -18.91 -8.97 9.54
C ILE A 202 -18.63 -10.42 9.18
N ALA A 203 -19.48 -11.39 9.60
CA ALA A 203 -19.29 -12.79 9.26
C ALA A 203 -19.31 -13.02 7.74
N GLU A 204 -20.23 -12.38 7.04
CA GLU A 204 -20.28 -12.43 5.57
C GLU A 204 -19.03 -11.83 4.92
N ALA A 205 -18.51 -10.70 5.44
CA ALA A 205 -17.26 -10.12 4.99
C ALA A 205 -16.07 -11.07 5.19
N GLN A 206 -16.05 -11.85 6.28
CA GLN A 206 -15.03 -12.88 6.55
C GLN A 206 -15.15 -14.05 5.57
N GLU A 207 -16.34 -14.54 5.29
CA GLU A 207 -16.58 -15.61 4.32
C GLU A 207 -16.15 -15.21 2.89
N LEU A 208 -16.34 -13.94 2.54
CA LEU A 208 -15.92 -13.37 1.26
C LEU A 208 -14.43 -13.01 1.20
N GLY A 209 -13.70 -13.15 2.31
CA GLY A 209 -12.28 -12.81 2.39
C GLY A 209 -11.98 -11.30 2.46
N TYR A 210 -12.97 -10.47 2.75
CA TYR A 210 -12.79 -9.03 2.94
C TYR A 210 -12.34 -8.66 4.35
N ALA A 211 -12.62 -9.51 5.34
CA ALA A 211 -12.22 -9.34 6.72
C ALA A 211 -11.40 -10.54 7.22
N GLU A 212 -10.42 -10.26 8.06
CA GLU A 212 -9.67 -11.28 8.80
C GLU A 212 -10.48 -11.80 10.00
N ALA A 213 -9.94 -12.81 10.70
CA ALA A 213 -10.58 -13.40 11.89
C ALA A 213 -10.84 -12.36 13.00
N ASP A 214 -9.94 -11.39 13.18
CA ASP A 214 -10.14 -10.23 14.04
C ASP A 214 -10.30 -8.97 13.18
N PRO A 215 -11.53 -8.49 12.94
CA PRO A 215 -11.82 -7.32 12.12
C PRO A 215 -11.75 -6.00 12.90
N THR A 216 -11.29 -6.01 14.15
CA THR A 216 -11.31 -4.82 15.03
C THR A 216 -10.61 -3.62 14.41
N ALA A 217 -9.47 -3.85 13.73
CA ALA A 217 -8.73 -2.76 13.09
C ALA A 217 -9.54 -2.06 11.98
N ASP A 218 -10.40 -2.79 11.30
CA ASP A 218 -11.27 -2.26 10.24
C ASP A 218 -12.52 -1.58 10.82
N ILE A 219 -13.21 -2.28 11.72
CA ILE A 219 -14.50 -1.83 12.29
C ILE A 219 -14.31 -0.61 13.19
N GLU A 220 -13.25 -0.59 14.00
CA GLU A 220 -12.92 0.54 14.87
C GLU A 220 -12.11 1.65 14.15
N GLY A 221 -11.78 1.47 12.86
CA GLY A 221 -11.15 2.49 12.01
C GLY A 221 -9.65 2.71 12.24
N HIS A 222 -8.95 1.78 12.89
CA HIS A 222 -7.49 1.87 13.10
C HIS A 222 -6.70 1.84 11.79
N ASP A 223 -7.11 1.01 10.82
CA ASP A 223 -6.50 0.95 9.49
C ASP A 223 -6.64 2.30 8.75
N VAL A 224 -7.84 2.89 8.80
CA VAL A 224 -8.10 4.21 8.21
C VAL A 224 -7.30 5.30 8.91
N GLN A 225 -7.14 5.22 10.24
CA GLN A 225 -6.37 6.20 11.03
C GLN A 225 -4.92 6.28 10.56
N LEU A 226 -4.25 5.14 10.34
CA LEU A 226 -2.88 5.11 9.84
C LEU A 226 -2.79 5.68 8.42
N LYS A 227 -3.74 5.34 7.53
CA LYS A 227 -3.78 5.86 6.16
C LYS A 227 -4.01 7.37 6.11
N VAL A 228 -4.91 7.89 6.96
CA VAL A 228 -5.14 9.34 7.08
C VAL A 228 -3.90 10.06 7.57
N MET A 229 -3.20 9.49 8.56
CA MET A 229 -1.96 10.04 9.07
C MET A 229 -0.87 10.11 7.97
N ILE A 230 -0.72 9.02 7.20
CA ILE A 230 0.19 9.00 6.04
C ILE A 230 -0.20 10.09 5.04
N LEU A 231 -1.48 10.19 4.66
CA LEU A 231 -1.93 11.20 3.69
C LEU A 231 -1.75 12.63 4.22
N ALA A 232 -2.04 12.89 5.49
CA ALA A 232 -1.82 14.21 6.10
C ALA A 232 -0.34 14.59 6.08
N ASN A 233 0.55 13.67 6.44
CA ASN A 233 1.97 13.94 6.51
C ASN A 233 2.60 14.06 5.11
N GLU A 234 2.25 13.16 4.18
CA GLU A 234 2.89 13.09 2.87
C GLU A 234 2.29 14.05 1.84
N VAL A 235 0.98 14.29 1.88
CA VAL A 235 0.28 15.12 0.89
C VAL A 235 0.08 16.54 1.38
N LEU A 236 -0.22 16.73 2.67
CA LEU A 236 -0.43 18.06 3.24
C LEU A 236 0.80 18.60 3.98
N GLY A 237 1.89 17.84 4.06
CA GLY A 237 3.11 18.24 4.77
C GLY A 237 2.92 18.45 6.26
N ALA A 238 2.00 17.73 6.88
CA ALA A 238 1.80 17.72 8.32
C ALA A 238 2.87 16.90 9.05
N GLU A 239 2.87 16.98 10.38
CA GLU A 239 3.72 16.17 11.28
C GLU A 239 2.85 15.54 12.37
N LEU A 240 1.76 14.88 11.93
CA LEU A 240 0.81 14.28 12.86
C LEU A 240 1.35 12.94 13.37
N CYS A 241 1.14 12.72 14.66
CA CYS A 241 1.24 11.40 15.29
C CYS A 241 -0.17 10.77 15.41
N ARG A 242 -0.21 9.55 15.91
CA ARG A 242 -1.47 8.78 16.00
C ARG A 242 -2.51 9.45 16.91
N GLU A 243 -2.06 10.08 17.97
CA GLU A 243 -2.89 10.76 18.96
C GLU A 243 -3.55 12.03 18.43
N ASP A 244 -2.97 12.63 17.38
CA ASP A 244 -3.52 13.81 16.73
C ASP A 244 -4.70 13.49 15.80
N VAL A 245 -4.87 12.21 15.41
CA VAL A 245 -5.94 11.78 14.53
C VAL A 245 -7.13 11.28 15.36
N ILE A 246 -8.17 12.08 15.47
CA ILE A 246 -9.41 11.71 16.14
C ILE A 246 -10.05 10.53 15.40
N ARG A 247 -10.38 9.45 16.14
CA ARG A 247 -10.93 8.24 15.52
C ARG A 247 -12.22 7.79 16.20
N GLU A 248 -13.23 7.48 15.38
CA GLU A 248 -14.46 6.80 15.73
C GLU A 248 -14.75 5.71 14.69
N GLY A 249 -15.02 4.48 15.16
CA GLY A 249 -15.39 3.34 14.32
C GLY A 249 -16.86 3.28 13.98
N ILE A 250 -17.26 2.19 13.28
CA ILE A 250 -18.65 1.98 12.85
C ILE A 250 -19.45 1.08 13.78
N SER A 251 -18.86 0.58 14.87
CA SER A 251 -19.48 -0.39 15.77
C SER A 251 -20.79 0.07 16.43
N LYS A 252 -21.04 1.39 16.47
CA LYS A 252 -22.25 1.99 17.03
C LYS A 252 -23.36 2.20 16.00
N ILE A 253 -23.08 2.06 14.70
CA ILE A 253 -24.09 2.25 13.66
C ILE A 253 -25.00 1.01 13.60
N THR A 254 -26.28 1.23 13.73
CA THR A 254 -27.27 0.15 13.66
C THR A 254 -27.86 0.03 12.25
N PRO A 255 -28.50 -1.11 11.89
CA PRO A 255 -29.23 -1.22 10.63
C PRO A 255 -30.35 -0.17 10.51
N GLU A 256 -31.00 0.16 11.62
CA GLU A 256 -32.04 1.18 11.67
C GLU A 256 -31.49 2.57 11.31
N ASP A 257 -30.34 2.94 11.86
CA ASP A 257 -29.65 4.19 11.52
C ASP A 257 -29.27 4.24 10.03
N ALA A 258 -28.80 3.12 9.49
CA ALA A 258 -28.38 3.01 8.10
C ALA A 258 -29.58 3.12 7.15
N GLN A 259 -30.69 2.43 7.44
CA GLN A 259 -31.93 2.50 6.65
C GLN A 259 -32.60 3.87 6.75
N ASP A 260 -32.60 4.50 7.91
CA ASP A 260 -33.12 5.86 8.09
C ASP A 260 -32.31 6.86 7.23
N ALA A 261 -30.97 6.75 7.21
CA ALA A 261 -30.14 7.55 6.35
C ALA A 261 -30.49 7.35 4.85
N VAL A 262 -30.62 6.09 4.41
CA VAL A 262 -31.04 5.76 3.03
C VAL A 262 -32.35 6.40 2.67
N SER A 263 -33.35 6.36 3.57
CA SER A 263 -34.68 6.97 3.35
C SER A 263 -34.62 8.50 3.13
N LYS A 264 -33.54 9.13 3.65
CA LYS A 264 -33.27 10.57 3.53
C LYS A 264 -32.31 10.89 2.36
N GLY A 265 -31.95 9.90 1.53
CA GLY A 265 -31.00 10.07 0.42
C GLY A 265 -29.54 10.19 0.87
N LEU A 266 -29.22 9.73 2.08
CA LEU A 266 -27.88 9.71 2.65
C LEU A 266 -27.29 8.30 2.61
N ARG A 267 -25.95 8.19 2.72
CA ARG A 267 -25.20 6.93 2.82
C ARG A 267 -24.17 7.02 3.93
N TRP A 268 -24.21 6.08 4.86
CA TRP A 268 -23.17 5.96 5.88
C TRP A 268 -21.87 5.47 5.28
N LYS A 269 -20.79 6.18 5.58
CA LYS A 269 -19.43 5.83 5.18
C LYS A 269 -18.47 6.06 6.34
N LEU A 270 -17.47 5.16 6.52
CA LEU A 270 -16.33 5.46 7.38
C LEU A 270 -15.37 6.35 6.60
N VAL A 271 -15.39 7.63 6.90
CA VAL A 271 -14.59 8.63 6.18
C VAL A 271 -13.33 8.96 6.98
N GLY A 272 -12.18 8.74 6.36
CA GLY A 272 -10.93 9.33 6.81
C GLY A 272 -10.74 10.69 6.13
N SER A 273 -10.37 11.72 6.86
CA SER A 273 -10.18 13.08 6.33
C SER A 273 -9.02 13.78 7.00
N ALA A 274 -8.30 14.61 6.22
CA ALA A 274 -7.34 15.59 6.72
C ALA A 274 -7.51 16.90 5.95
N ALA A 275 -7.49 18.02 6.63
CA ALA A 275 -7.68 19.34 6.01
C ALA A 275 -6.80 20.39 6.66
N ARG A 276 -6.23 21.28 5.83
CA ARG A 276 -5.45 22.43 6.28
C ARG A 276 -6.36 23.52 6.78
N ARG A 277 -6.09 24.02 7.97
CA ARG A 277 -6.75 25.20 8.54
C ARG A 277 -6.14 26.50 8.02
N PRO A 278 -6.84 27.63 8.19
CA PRO A 278 -6.30 28.95 7.81
C PRO A 278 -5.00 29.34 8.56
N ASP A 279 -4.77 28.79 9.73
CA ASP A 279 -3.53 28.98 10.51
C ASP A 279 -2.37 28.10 10.07
N GLY A 280 -2.58 27.25 9.04
CA GLY A 280 -1.60 26.34 8.49
C GLY A 280 -1.53 24.97 9.18
N THR A 281 -2.20 24.78 10.31
CA THR A 281 -2.29 23.48 10.97
C THR A 281 -3.18 22.52 10.17
N VAL A 282 -3.04 21.21 10.40
CA VAL A 282 -3.85 20.19 9.72
C VAL A 282 -4.70 19.45 10.75
N ASP A 283 -6.01 19.45 10.54
CA ASP A 283 -6.93 18.57 11.25
C ASP A 283 -7.02 17.22 10.56
N ALA A 284 -6.97 16.13 11.32
CA ALA A 284 -7.15 14.79 10.81
C ALA A 284 -8.17 14.01 11.64
N ARG A 285 -9.04 13.27 10.95
CA ARG A 285 -10.15 12.57 11.60
C ARG A 285 -10.55 11.31 10.82
N VAL A 286 -10.99 10.31 11.55
CA VAL A 286 -11.73 9.13 11.07
C VAL A 286 -13.06 9.07 11.80
N ALA A 287 -14.16 9.07 11.04
CA ALA A 287 -15.48 8.97 11.63
C ALA A 287 -16.50 8.39 10.65
N PRO A 288 -17.56 7.73 11.15
CA PRO A 288 -18.73 7.45 10.34
C PRO A 288 -19.46 8.77 10.01
N VAL A 289 -19.78 8.96 8.72
CA VAL A 289 -20.46 10.16 8.20
C VAL A 289 -21.59 9.75 7.27
N ALA A 290 -22.77 10.32 7.46
CA ALA A 290 -23.90 10.16 6.54
C ALA A 290 -23.73 11.17 5.38
N LEU A 291 -23.22 10.72 4.24
CA LEU A 291 -22.94 11.52 3.06
C LEU A 291 -24.19 11.69 2.19
N PRO A 292 -24.48 12.90 1.68
CA PRO A 292 -25.52 13.12 0.68
C PRO A 292 -25.27 12.27 -0.58
N GLY A 293 -26.32 11.77 -1.22
CA GLY A 293 -26.19 10.88 -2.39
C GLY A 293 -25.44 11.49 -3.58
N HIS A 294 -25.36 12.82 -3.68
CA HIS A 294 -24.56 13.52 -4.70
C HIS A 294 -23.07 13.70 -4.32
N HIS A 295 -22.68 13.35 -3.10
CA HIS A 295 -21.28 13.42 -2.67
C HIS A 295 -20.42 12.41 -3.44
N PRO A 296 -19.21 12.76 -3.94
CA PRO A 296 -18.37 11.86 -4.76
C PRO A 296 -18.11 10.50 -4.11
N LEU A 297 -18.01 10.45 -2.78
CA LEU A 297 -17.74 9.22 -2.04
C LEU A 297 -19.00 8.41 -1.71
N ALA A 298 -20.20 8.98 -1.81
CA ALA A 298 -21.42 8.29 -1.42
C ALA A 298 -21.72 7.04 -2.27
N GLY A 299 -21.36 7.08 -3.56
CA GLY A 299 -21.54 5.97 -4.51
C GLY A 299 -20.51 4.86 -4.41
N ILE A 300 -19.44 5.02 -3.61
CA ILE A 300 -18.40 3.99 -3.44
C ILE A 300 -18.97 2.85 -2.60
N SER A 301 -19.07 1.65 -3.16
CA SER A 301 -19.72 0.48 -2.55
C SER A 301 -18.82 -0.75 -2.52
N GLY A 302 -19.21 -1.74 -1.70
CA GLY A 302 -18.47 -2.99 -1.54
C GLY A 302 -17.04 -2.75 -1.02
N PRO A 303 -16.05 -3.54 -1.44
CA PRO A 303 -14.66 -3.41 -0.99
C PRO A 303 -13.87 -2.30 -1.71
N VAL A 304 -14.53 -1.50 -2.58
CA VAL A 304 -13.88 -0.42 -3.32
C VAL A 304 -13.49 0.71 -2.38
N ASN A 305 -12.31 1.27 -2.60
CA ASN A 305 -11.79 2.42 -1.88
C ASN A 305 -11.73 3.65 -2.80
N ALA A 306 -11.71 4.83 -2.19
CA ALA A 306 -11.54 6.09 -2.93
C ALA A 306 -10.92 7.17 -2.04
N VAL A 307 -10.13 8.04 -2.65
CA VAL A 307 -9.63 9.28 -2.03
C VAL A 307 -9.99 10.45 -2.92
N ALA A 308 -10.58 11.48 -2.33
CA ALA A 308 -10.88 12.76 -2.93
C ALA A 308 -9.87 13.79 -2.41
N PHE A 309 -9.21 14.47 -3.34
CA PHE A 309 -8.29 15.58 -3.09
C PHE A 309 -9.03 16.89 -3.32
N HIS A 310 -8.99 17.80 -2.37
CA HIS A 310 -9.52 19.14 -2.50
C HIS A 310 -8.39 20.08 -2.92
N THR A 311 -8.53 20.68 -4.09
CA THR A 311 -7.50 21.54 -4.69
C THR A 311 -8.04 22.94 -4.95
N ASP A 312 -7.13 23.91 -5.00
CA ASP A 312 -7.45 25.33 -5.28
C ASP A 312 -7.93 25.57 -6.72
N LEU A 313 -7.31 24.90 -7.71
CA LEU A 313 -7.57 25.16 -9.14
C LEU A 313 -8.56 24.17 -9.79
N LEU A 314 -8.55 22.89 -9.39
CA LEU A 314 -9.39 21.86 -10.01
C LEU A 314 -10.65 21.52 -9.19
N GLY A 315 -10.78 22.10 -7.99
CA GLY A 315 -11.82 21.70 -7.06
C GLY A 315 -11.55 20.31 -6.49
N THR A 316 -12.53 19.41 -6.53
CA THR A 316 -12.39 18.06 -5.96
C THR A 316 -12.06 17.05 -7.05
N VAL A 317 -10.91 16.38 -6.94
CA VAL A 317 -10.51 15.26 -7.81
C VAL A 317 -10.57 13.97 -7.01
N THR A 318 -11.27 12.96 -7.52
CA THR A 318 -11.44 11.67 -6.83
C THR A 318 -10.76 10.54 -7.61
N VAL A 319 -9.95 9.76 -6.91
CA VAL A 319 -9.32 8.54 -7.41
C VAL A 319 -9.94 7.36 -6.68
N SER A 320 -10.40 6.35 -7.42
CA SER A 320 -11.03 5.16 -6.85
C SER A 320 -10.48 3.88 -7.47
N GLY A 321 -10.44 2.81 -6.67
CA GLY A 321 -9.95 1.50 -7.12
C GLY A 321 -9.91 0.50 -5.96
N PRO A 322 -9.25 -0.66 -6.18
CA PRO A 322 -9.06 -1.65 -5.13
C PRO A 322 -8.19 -1.09 -4.00
N GLY A 323 -8.66 -1.23 -2.77
CA GLY A 323 -7.94 -0.78 -1.56
C GLY A 323 -7.10 -1.87 -0.89
N ALA A 324 -7.20 -3.10 -1.36
CA ALA A 324 -6.49 -4.28 -0.88
C ALA A 324 -6.43 -5.32 -2.01
N GLY A 325 -5.67 -6.37 -1.77
CA GLY A 325 -5.52 -7.47 -2.70
C GLY A 325 -4.06 -7.85 -2.88
N ARG A 326 -3.81 -9.14 -3.05
CA ARG A 326 -2.47 -9.70 -3.13
C ARG A 326 -1.72 -9.22 -4.38
N ILE A 327 -2.39 -9.27 -5.53
CA ILE A 327 -1.80 -8.86 -6.82
C ILE A 327 -1.74 -7.33 -6.93
N GLU A 328 -2.78 -6.65 -6.47
CA GLU A 328 -2.87 -5.19 -6.45
C GLU A 328 -1.74 -4.58 -5.61
N THR A 329 -1.49 -5.17 -4.42
CA THR A 329 -0.40 -4.71 -3.54
C THR A 329 0.98 -5.04 -4.14
N ALA A 330 1.12 -6.20 -4.78
CA ALA A 330 2.35 -6.55 -5.49
C ALA A 330 2.62 -5.60 -6.68
N TYR A 331 1.57 -5.16 -7.37
CA TYR A 331 1.69 -4.13 -8.41
C TYR A 331 2.18 -2.79 -7.84
N ALA A 332 1.74 -2.40 -6.65
CA ALA A 332 2.28 -1.20 -6.00
C ALA A 332 3.80 -1.29 -5.79
N LEU A 333 4.31 -2.43 -5.31
CA LEU A 333 5.75 -2.68 -5.17
C LEU A 333 6.48 -2.60 -6.52
N LEU A 334 5.92 -3.19 -7.58
CA LEU A 334 6.47 -3.05 -8.92
C LEU A 334 6.48 -1.59 -9.38
N SER A 335 5.41 -0.86 -9.12
CA SER A 335 5.32 0.57 -9.42
C SER A 335 6.33 1.40 -8.63
N ASP A 336 6.63 1.02 -7.39
CA ASP A 336 7.68 1.63 -6.56
C ASP A 336 9.08 1.38 -7.15
N ILE A 337 9.36 0.16 -7.59
CA ILE A 337 10.62 -0.17 -8.29
C ILE A 337 10.77 0.64 -9.58
N ILE A 338 9.69 0.80 -10.36
CA ILE A 338 9.68 1.64 -11.57
C ILE A 338 9.99 3.10 -11.21
N ALA A 339 9.43 3.61 -10.12
CA ALA A 339 9.68 4.97 -9.67
C ALA A 339 11.14 5.20 -9.26
N ILE A 340 11.76 4.22 -8.59
CA ILE A 340 13.19 4.23 -8.29
C ILE A 340 14.01 4.31 -9.59
N HIS A 341 13.72 3.44 -10.56
CA HIS A 341 14.40 3.44 -11.84
C HIS A 341 14.30 4.79 -12.55
N GLN A 342 13.10 5.36 -12.62
CA GLN A 342 12.86 6.64 -13.28
C GLN A 342 13.61 7.80 -12.62
N ARG A 343 13.72 7.84 -11.28
CA ARG A 343 14.47 8.89 -10.57
C ARG A 343 15.97 8.81 -10.82
N HIS A 344 16.53 7.59 -10.84
CA HIS A 344 17.96 7.39 -11.05
C HIS A 344 18.41 7.59 -12.49
N HIS A 345 17.48 7.55 -13.45
CA HIS A 345 17.77 7.74 -14.87
C HIS A 345 17.12 8.99 -15.46
N ALA A 346 16.52 9.85 -14.62
CA ALA A 346 15.96 11.12 -15.08
C ALA A 346 17.01 12.09 -15.63
N ASP A 347 18.28 11.91 -15.26
CA ASP A 347 19.42 12.70 -15.76
C ASP A 347 19.96 12.17 -17.13
N ASP A 348 19.57 10.96 -17.53
CA ASP A 348 19.85 10.42 -18.86
C ASP A 348 18.68 10.74 -19.80
N ASP A 349 18.83 11.77 -20.61
CA ASP A 349 17.82 12.44 -21.48
C ASP A 349 17.27 11.52 -22.61
N THR A 350 17.01 10.23 -22.36
CA THR A 350 16.44 9.25 -23.29
C THR A 350 15.39 8.33 -22.70
N ALA A 351 14.41 8.89 -21.97
CA ALA A 351 13.25 8.08 -21.60
C ALA A 351 12.29 7.92 -22.81
N PRO A 352 11.96 6.71 -23.25
CA PRO A 352 10.95 6.52 -24.29
C PRO A 352 9.58 6.92 -23.74
N ALA A 353 8.94 7.88 -24.44
CA ALA A 353 7.55 8.20 -24.21
C ALA A 353 6.70 6.92 -24.24
N HIS A 354 5.76 6.80 -23.33
CA HIS A 354 4.72 5.77 -23.31
C HIS A 354 4.16 5.56 -24.72
N ARG A 355 4.57 4.49 -25.38
CA ARG A 355 3.90 4.04 -26.60
C ARG A 355 2.63 3.31 -26.17
N VAL A 356 1.50 3.99 -26.28
CA VAL A 356 0.20 3.33 -26.31
C VAL A 356 0.25 2.35 -27.49
N PRO A 357 0.00 1.05 -27.30
CA PRO A 357 -0.10 0.11 -28.42
C PRO A 357 -1.18 0.62 -29.36
N GLN A 358 -0.81 0.90 -30.63
CA GLN A 358 -1.81 1.12 -31.66
C GLN A 358 -2.51 -0.21 -31.91
N GLU A 359 -3.77 -0.30 -31.50
CA GLU A 359 -4.66 -1.35 -31.98
C GLU A 359 -4.69 -1.29 -33.51
N THR A 360 -4.11 -2.28 -34.16
CA THR A 360 -4.34 -2.50 -35.59
C THR A 360 -5.79 -2.92 -35.72
N SER A 361 -6.66 -1.97 -36.05
CA SER A 361 -8.00 -2.24 -36.54
C SER A 361 -7.85 -3.06 -37.82
N ARG A 362 -8.19 -4.35 -37.77
CA ARG A 362 -8.57 -5.11 -38.94
C ARG A 362 -10.06 -4.92 -39.14
N VAL A 363 -10.35 -4.29 -40.25
CA VAL A 363 -11.66 -4.26 -40.91
C VAL A 363 -12.11 -5.69 -41.23
#